data_cf35f9a4e775a9abcc2ba3a3138d4c8e
#
_entry.id   cf35f9a4e775a9abcc2ba3a3138d4c8e
#
_cell.length_a   1.000
_cell.length_b   1.000
_cell.length_c   1.000
_cell.angle_alpha   90.00
_cell.angle_beta   90.00
_cell.angle_gamma   90.00
#
_symmetry.space_group_name_H-M   'P 1'
#
loop_
_entity.id
_entity.type
_entity.pdbx_description
1 polymer ?
#
loop_
_entity_poly.entity_id
_entity_poly.type
_entity_poly.pdbx_seq_one_letter_code
_entity_poly.pdbx_strand_id
1 'polypeptide(L)'
;MTTDTEATARPAPDADPAVETFEYGGFADLLKPDSKWEIGGIAGWQFREPNAVAVVQNGRLRVACMPLTRTHDAVQFFDNAKHMYFSRERFAVPEGGSIAFELEIRAQKLNGIPNDFYDGFVSFNLLDFSTGMAVDFFVSNECYATVYARLPFPGSVAPDDDPTRYFALFDERPLPKGERQPHRYRIEYDQGAAELRFSVEGELVNREVNVPRMESMLAALGLMTEKDIVDGKSVSCHGQGLIGEWSPITITRRGSSLVASR
;
A
#
# COMPACT_ATOMS: atom_id res chain seq x y z
N MET A 1 24.46 -14.17 -57.11
CA MET A 1 24.52 -13.37 -55.89
C MET A 1 23.09 -12.97 -55.56
N THR A 2 22.44 -13.74 -54.72
CA THR A 2 21.08 -13.48 -54.22
C THR A 2 21.22 -12.84 -52.86
N THR A 3 20.83 -11.58 -52.78
CA THR A 3 20.79 -10.84 -51.52
C THR A 3 19.47 -11.18 -50.80
N ASP A 4 19.57 -12.02 -49.76
CA ASP A 4 18.47 -12.23 -48.81
C ASP A 4 18.28 -10.97 -47.97
N THR A 5 17.15 -10.32 -48.19
CA THR A 5 16.72 -9.20 -47.36
C THR A 5 16.01 -9.81 -46.15
N GLU A 6 16.68 -9.85 -45.00
CA GLU A 6 16.04 -10.17 -43.71
C GLU A 6 14.93 -9.14 -43.43
N ALA A 7 13.70 -9.59 -43.49
CA ALA A 7 12.56 -8.83 -43.04
C ALA A 7 12.61 -8.75 -41.51
N THR A 8 12.97 -7.61 -40.97
CA THR A 8 12.83 -7.30 -39.54
C THR A 8 11.34 -7.42 -39.13
N ALA A 9 11.03 -8.45 -38.41
CA ALA A 9 9.68 -8.65 -37.85
C ALA A 9 9.31 -7.44 -36.96
N ARG A 10 8.22 -6.78 -37.34
CA ARG A 10 7.65 -5.70 -36.55
C ARG A 10 7.18 -6.28 -35.20
N PRO A 11 7.54 -5.67 -34.05
CA PRO A 11 7.03 -6.14 -32.75
C PRO A 11 5.52 -6.17 -32.79
N ALA A 12 4.93 -7.23 -32.23
CA ALA A 12 3.48 -7.33 -32.06
C ALA A 12 2.99 -6.13 -31.23
N PRO A 13 1.84 -5.55 -31.54
CA PRO A 13 1.30 -4.47 -30.73
C PRO A 13 1.12 -4.98 -29.28
N ASP A 14 1.56 -4.17 -28.32
CA ASP A 14 1.34 -4.45 -26.90
C ASP A 14 -0.16 -4.73 -26.69
N ALA A 15 -0.46 -5.85 -26.03
CA ALA A 15 -1.85 -6.15 -25.69
C ALA A 15 -2.41 -5.02 -24.83
N ASP A 16 -3.64 -4.61 -25.11
CA ASP A 16 -4.32 -3.59 -24.28
C ASP A 16 -4.25 -3.98 -22.80
N PRO A 17 -3.98 -3.02 -21.90
CA PRO A 17 -3.90 -3.30 -20.48
C PRO A 17 -5.25 -3.83 -19.95
N ALA A 18 -5.22 -4.89 -19.16
CA ALA A 18 -6.40 -5.32 -18.41
C ALA A 18 -6.64 -4.37 -17.24
N VAL A 19 -7.82 -3.76 -17.19
CA VAL A 19 -8.21 -2.83 -16.13
C VAL A 19 -9.41 -3.39 -15.39
N GLU A 20 -9.34 -3.42 -14.08
CA GLU A 20 -10.43 -3.83 -13.20
C GLU A 20 -10.60 -2.84 -12.05
N THR A 21 -11.79 -2.82 -11.44
CA THR A 21 -12.08 -2.02 -10.23
C THR A 21 -12.35 -2.94 -9.06
N PHE A 22 -11.58 -2.77 -7.99
CA PHE A 22 -11.75 -3.50 -6.74
C PHE A 22 -12.53 -2.65 -5.75
N GLU A 23 -13.82 -3.00 -5.59
CA GLU A 23 -14.80 -2.24 -4.83
C GLU A 23 -14.94 -2.73 -3.38
N TYR A 24 -15.52 -1.89 -2.54
CA TYR A 24 -15.74 -2.19 -1.10
C TYR A 24 -17.05 -2.95 -0.84
N GLY A 25 -17.99 -2.94 -1.78
CA GLY A 25 -19.35 -3.46 -1.54
C GLY A 25 -20.15 -2.57 -0.57
N GLY A 26 -21.13 -3.15 0.11
CA GLY A 26 -21.86 -2.49 1.19
C GLY A 26 -21.15 -2.64 2.54
N PHE A 27 -21.45 -1.77 3.50
CA PHE A 27 -20.87 -1.86 4.85
C PHE A 27 -21.01 -3.24 5.49
N ALA A 28 -22.19 -3.87 5.33
CA ALA A 28 -22.43 -5.23 5.82
C ALA A 28 -21.52 -6.27 5.16
N ASP A 29 -21.00 -5.99 3.97
CA ASP A 29 -20.17 -6.93 3.22
C ASP A 29 -18.74 -6.95 3.74
N LEU A 30 -18.23 -5.86 4.33
CA LEU A 30 -16.91 -5.82 4.98
C LEU A 30 -16.80 -6.79 6.15
N LEU A 31 -17.91 -7.10 6.81
CA LEU A 31 -17.95 -7.93 8.03
C LEU A 31 -18.36 -9.38 7.75
N LYS A 32 -18.79 -9.71 6.52
CA LYS A 32 -19.20 -11.06 6.16
C LYS A 32 -17.99 -11.96 5.90
N PRO A 33 -18.09 -13.27 6.15
CA PRO A 33 -17.02 -14.22 5.84
C PRO A 33 -16.63 -14.27 4.36
N ASP A 34 -17.56 -13.97 3.46
CA ASP A 34 -17.40 -13.92 2.01
C ASP A 34 -17.06 -12.52 1.47
N SER A 35 -16.83 -11.54 2.35
CA SER A 35 -16.38 -10.21 1.96
C SER A 35 -15.03 -10.26 1.23
N LYS A 36 -14.82 -9.35 0.30
CA LYS A 36 -13.52 -9.12 -0.33
C LYS A 36 -12.45 -8.60 0.63
N TRP A 37 -12.87 -8.11 1.81
CA TRP A 37 -12.02 -7.49 2.82
C TRP A 37 -12.16 -8.18 4.16
N GLU A 38 -11.11 -8.14 4.97
CA GLU A 38 -11.10 -8.61 6.35
C GLU A 38 -10.28 -7.67 7.23
N ILE A 39 -10.49 -7.78 8.56
CA ILE A 39 -9.60 -7.09 9.50
C ILE A 39 -8.22 -7.73 9.40
N GLY A 40 -7.22 -6.91 9.13
CA GLY A 40 -5.83 -7.33 9.06
C GLY A 40 -5.28 -7.77 10.40
N GLY A 41 -4.21 -8.56 10.36
CA GLY A 41 -3.50 -8.99 11.55
C GLY A 41 -2.24 -9.78 11.23
N ILE A 42 -1.29 -9.79 12.17
CA ILE A 42 -0.02 -10.49 12.06
C ILE A 42 0.29 -11.16 13.41
N ALA A 43 0.79 -12.39 13.37
CA ALA A 43 1.24 -13.14 14.55
C ALA A 43 0.19 -13.22 15.69
N GLY A 44 -1.10 -13.34 15.34
CA GLY A 44 -2.20 -13.41 16.30
C GLY A 44 -2.69 -12.05 16.83
N TRP A 45 -2.03 -10.97 16.46
CA TRP A 45 -2.46 -9.61 16.75
C TRP A 45 -3.38 -9.09 15.64
N GLN A 46 -4.63 -8.77 15.99
CA GLN A 46 -5.57 -8.13 15.05
C GLN A 46 -5.42 -6.61 15.08
N PHE A 47 -5.27 -6.01 13.91
CA PHE A 47 -5.21 -4.56 13.73
C PHE A 47 -6.63 -3.97 13.77
N ARG A 48 -7.23 -4.01 14.95
CA ARG A 48 -8.61 -3.57 15.15
C ARG A 48 -8.72 -2.63 16.35
N GLU A 49 -9.06 -1.40 16.08
CA GLU A 49 -9.48 -0.44 17.10
C GLU A 49 -10.96 -0.65 17.46
N PRO A 50 -11.32 -0.80 18.74
CA PRO A 50 -12.70 -1.03 19.16
C PRO A 50 -13.63 0.15 18.85
N ASN A 51 -13.08 1.36 18.78
CA ASN A 51 -13.82 2.60 18.51
C ASN A 51 -13.93 2.93 17.00
N ALA A 52 -13.38 2.09 16.14
CA ALA A 52 -13.42 2.35 14.70
C ALA A 52 -14.83 2.13 14.14
N VAL A 53 -15.27 3.09 13.33
CA VAL A 53 -16.53 3.04 12.60
C VAL A 53 -16.21 3.12 11.10
N ALA A 54 -16.68 2.16 10.35
CA ALA A 54 -16.51 2.11 8.90
C ALA A 54 -17.85 2.25 8.19
N VAL A 55 -17.89 3.02 7.11
CA VAL A 55 -19.07 3.24 6.26
C VAL A 55 -18.63 3.20 4.81
N VAL A 56 -19.40 2.53 3.96
CA VAL A 56 -19.28 2.63 2.51
C VAL A 56 -20.41 3.51 2.00
N GLN A 57 -20.07 4.62 1.38
CA GLN A 57 -21.04 5.57 0.81
C GLN A 57 -20.55 6.05 -0.55
N ASN A 58 -21.43 6.02 -1.54
CA ASN A 58 -21.12 6.40 -2.93
C ASN A 58 -19.87 5.67 -3.48
N GLY A 59 -19.75 4.37 -3.17
CA GLY A 59 -18.61 3.54 -3.56
C GLY A 59 -17.30 3.80 -2.80
N ARG A 60 -17.25 4.79 -1.92
CA ARG A 60 -16.05 5.12 -1.13
C ARG A 60 -16.13 4.50 0.26
N LEU A 61 -15.01 3.94 0.72
CA LEU A 61 -14.85 3.52 2.10
C LEU A 61 -14.42 4.72 2.95
N ARG A 62 -15.10 4.94 4.07
CA ARG A 62 -14.70 5.91 5.09
C ARG A 62 -14.58 5.20 6.43
N VAL A 63 -13.45 5.36 7.08
CA VAL A 63 -13.19 4.81 8.41
C VAL A 63 -12.80 5.95 9.34
N ALA A 64 -13.41 5.98 10.51
CA ALA A 64 -13.09 6.94 11.56
C ALA A 64 -12.79 6.17 12.85
N CYS A 65 -11.73 6.57 13.55
CA CYS A 65 -11.37 6.08 14.86
C CYS A 65 -10.95 7.25 15.76
N MET A 66 -11.63 7.43 16.89
CA MET A 66 -11.31 8.49 17.84
C MET A 66 -11.80 8.12 19.23
N PRO A 67 -10.90 8.00 20.23
CA PRO A 67 -9.44 8.01 20.06
C PRO A 67 -8.91 6.66 19.53
N LEU A 68 -7.65 6.65 19.08
CA LEU A 68 -6.87 5.43 18.97
C LEU A 68 -6.54 4.94 20.38
N THR A 69 -6.64 3.62 20.64
CA THR A 69 -6.56 3.08 22.00
C THR A 69 -5.67 1.85 22.16
N ARG A 70 -5.40 1.12 21.06
CA ARG A 70 -4.71 -0.16 21.14
C ARG A 70 -3.27 -0.03 20.68
N THR A 71 -2.35 -0.38 21.55
CA THR A 71 -0.92 -0.41 21.30
C THR A 71 -0.33 -1.73 21.76
N HIS A 72 0.90 -2.00 21.36
CA HIS A 72 1.69 -3.13 21.77
C HIS A 72 3.12 -2.67 22.04
N ASP A 73 3.61 -2.83 23.26
CA ASP A 73 4.90 -2.29 23.71
C ASP A 73 6.11 -3.20 23.44
N ALA A 74 5.94 -4.30 22.71
CA ALA A 74 6.99 -5.32 22.55
C ALA A 74 7.99 -4.98 21.47
N VAL A 75 7.55 -4.45 20.34
CA VAL A 75 8.39 -4.11 19.17
C VAL A 75 7.77 -2.95 18.40
N GLN A 76 8.59 -2.09 17.81
CA GLN A 76 8.17 -0.90 17.07
C GLN A 76 7.08 -1.19 16.03
N PHE A 77 7.18 -2.29 15.31
CA PHE A 77 6.22 -2.69 14.28
C PHE A 77 4.82 -3.02 14.84
N PHE A 78 4.73 -3.48 16.09
CA PHE A 78 3.47 -3.86 16.75
C PHE A 78 2.95 -2.85 17.77
N ASP A 79 3.81 -1.97 18.31
CA ASP A 79 3.42 -0.99 19.32
C ASP A 79 2.49 0.09 18.76
N ASN A 80 2.57 0.32 17.45
CA ASN A 80 1.79 1.31 16.76
C ASN A 80 0.30 1.01 16.80
N ALA A 81 -0.51 2.01 17.08
CA ALA A 81 -1.96 1.88 16.92
C ALA A 81 -2.31 1.66 15.45
N LYS A 82 -3.12 0.63 15.18
CA LYS A 82 -3.51 0.26 13.82
C LYS A 82 -4.97 -0.17 13.76
N HIS A 83 -5.67 0.32 12.74
CA HIS A 83 -6.94 -0.26 12.31
C HIS A 83 -6.87 -0.46 10.81
N MET A 84 -6.81 -1.72 10.36
CA MET A 84 -6.53 -2.03 8.96
C MET A 84 -7.48 -3.08 8.40
N TYR A 85 -7.86 -2.88 7.16
CA TYR A 85 -8.53 -3.86 6.32
C TYR A 85 -7.55 -4.41 5.29
N PHE A 86 -7.49 -5.73 5.17
CA PHE A 86 -6.73 -6.44 4.14
C PHE A 86 -7.66 -6.99 3.08
N SER A 87 -7.25 -6.93 1.81
CA SER A 87 -7.93 -7.69 0.75
C SER A 87 -7.75 -9.18 1.01
N ARG A 88 -8.82 -9.97 0.85
CA ARG A 88 -8.70 -11.44 0.87
C ARG A 88 -8.06 -11.96 -0.39
N GLU A 89 -8.27 -11.27 -1.49
CA GLU A 89 -7.65 -11.55 -2.77
C GLU A 89 -6.18 -11.13 -2.75
N ARG A 90 -5.33 -11.99 -3.33
CA ARG A 90 -3.97 -11.65 -3.71
C ARG A 90 -3.94 -11.34 -5.19
N PHE A 91 -3.38 -10.21 -5.53
CA PHE A 91 -3.28 -9.74 -6.90
C PHE A 91 -1.99 -10.27 -7.51
N ALA A 92 -2.11 -11.24 -8.42
CA ALA A 92 -0.97 -11.80 -9.13
C ALA A 92 -0.33 -10.75 -10.04
N VAL A 93 0.99 -10.70 -10.03
CA VAL A 93 1.80 -9.88 -10.94
C VAL A 93 1.97 -10.65 -12.25
N PRO A 94 1.66 -10.07 -13.42
CA PRO A 94 1.94 -10.72 -14.70
C PRO A 94 3.44 -11.01 -14.85
N GLU A 95 3.78 -12.22 -15.28
CA GLU A 95 5.17 -12.62 -15.44
C GLU A 95 5.90 -11.73 -16.44
N GLY A 96 7.00 -11.10 -15.98
CA GLY A 96 7.78 -10.14 -16.76
C GLY A 96 7.01 -8.89 -17.18
N GLY A 97 5.80 -8.70 -16.67
CA GLY A 97 4.94 -7.55 -16.93
C GLY A 97 4.83 -6.61 -15.73
N SER A 98 3.75 -5.81 -15.69
CA SER A 98 3.53 -4.85 -14.62
C SER A 98 2.10 -4.93 -14.06
N ILE A 99 1.97 -4.49 -12.80
CA ILE A 99 0.71 -4.26 -12.13
C ILE A 99 0.72 -2.88 -11.48
N ALA A 100 -0.38 -2.16 -11.59
CA ALA A 100 -0.53 -0.87 -10.95
C ALA A 100 -1.84 -0.78 -10.19
N PHE A 101 -1.81 -0.09 -9.07
CA PHE A 101 -2.95 0.18 -8.20
C PHE A 101 -3.11 1.69 -8.07
N GLU A 102 -4.30 2.19 -8.35
CA GLU A 102 -4.61 3.61 -8.27
C GLU A 102 -5.89 3.83 -7.49
N LEU A 103 -5.88 4.78 -6.56
CA LEU A 103 -7.05 5.20 -5.80
C LEU A 103 -6.90 6.65 -5.34
N GLU A 104 -8.03 7.23 -4.93
CA GLU A 104 -8.02 8.52 -4.23
C GLU A 104 -8.05 8.29 -2.72
N ILE A 105 -7.23 9.07 -1.99
CA ILE A 105 -7.18 9.05 -0.52
C ILE A 105 -7.43 10.47 -0.01
N ARG A 106 -8.23 10.56 1.05
CA ARG A 106 -8.34 11.73 1.92
C ARG A 106 -8.07 11.32 3.36
N ALA A 107 -7.21 12.08 4.03
CA ALA A 107 -6.84 11.86 5.42
C ALA A 107 -7.22 13.06 6.29
N GLN A 108 -7.55 12.78 7.54
CA GLN A 108 -7.73 13.79 8.57
C GLN A 108 -7.23 13.26 9.91
N LYS A 109 -6.25 13.95 10.49
CA LYS A 109 -5.76 13.74 11.85
C LYS A 109 -6.49 14.70 12.80
N LEU A 110 -6.99 14.19 13.92
CA LEU A 110 -7.74 14.92 14.94
C LEU A 110 -6.97 14.88 16.25
N ASN A 111 -6.82 16.00 16.93
CA ASN A 111 -6.09 16.11 18.21
C ASN A 111 -4.66 15.54 18.15
N GLY A 112 -4.05 15.54 16.98
CA GLY A 112 -2.68 15.06 16.80
C GLY A 112 -1.67 16.14 17.16
N ILE A 113 -0.42 15.71 17.36
CA ILE A 113 0.72 16.60 17.55
C ILE A 113 0.96 17.37 16.24
N PRO A 114 0.99 18.72 16.28
CA PRO A 114 1.27 19.52 15.09
C PRO A 114 2.65 19.19 14.49
N ASN A 115 2.74 19.11 13.16
CA ASN A 115 3.97 18.81 12.42
C ASN A 115 4.63 17.46 12.76
N ASP A 116 3.89 16.55 13.40
CA ASP A 116 4.32 15.18 13.63
C ASP A 116 3.52 14.25 12.71
N PHE A 117 4.11 13.90 11.59
CA PHE A 117 3.49 13.01 10.60
C PHE A 117 3.17 11.64 11.20
N TYR A 118 4.11 11.08 11.96
CA TYR A 118 4.03 9.74 12.50
C TYR A 118 3.07 9.59 13.69
N ASP A 119 2.54 10.71 14.18
CA ASP A 119 1.51 10.73 15.22
C ASP A 119 0.14 10.25 14.72
N GLY A 120 -0.04 10.18 13.40
CA GLY A 120 -1.22 9.57 12.80
C GLY A 120 -1.37 9.88 11.32
N PHE A 121 -1.60 8.83 10.55
CA PHE A 121 -1.80 8.88 9.11
C PHE A 121 -2.77 7.81 8.63
N VAL A 122 -3.25 8.00 7.43
CA VAL A 122 -4.06 7.06 6.66
C VAL A 122 -3.15 6.35 5.69
N SER A 123 -3.30 5.04 5.50
CA SER A 123 -2.40 4.28 4.63
C SER A 123 -3.12 3.55 3.50
N PHE A 124 -2.41 3.39 2.40
CA PHE A 124 -2.65 2.41 1.35
C PHE A 124 -1.39 1.58 1.20
N ASN A 125 -1.52 0.27 1.40
CA ASN A 125 -0.39 -0.64 1.46
C ASN A 125 -0.56 -1.75 0.44
N LEU A 126 0.55 -2.12 -0.21
CA LEU A 126 0.70 -3.32 -1.01
C LEU A 126 1.72 -4.22 -0.33
N LEU A 127 1.29 -5.40 0.11
CA LEU A 127 2.07 -6.28 0.96
C LEU A 127 2.32 -7.62 0.29
N ASP A 128 3.58 -8.03 0.20
CA ASP A 128 3.97 -9.39 -0.12
C ASP A 128 4.60 -10.06 1.11
N PHE A 129 3.79 -10.84 1.83
CA PHE A 129 4.24 -11.54 3.02
C PHE A 129 5.30 -12.62 2.75
N SER A 130 5.42 -13.10 1.51
CA SER A 130 6.40 -14.12 1.17
C SER A 130 7.83 -13.57 1.11
N THR A 131 7.97 -12.35 0.63
CA THR A 131 9.26 -11.65 0.50
C THR A 131 9.51 -10.64 1.61
N GLY A 132 8.48 -10.31 2.40
CA GLY A 132 8.52 -9.25 3.40
C GLY A 132 8.35 -7.84 2.83
N MET A 133 8.07 -7.71 1.54
CA MET A 133 7.95 -6.39 0.92
C MET A 133 6.66 -5.69 1.32
N ALA A 134 6.81 -4.42 1.68
CA ALA A 134 5.75 -3.46 1.91
C ALA A 134 6.01 -2.21 1.06
N VAL A 135 4.99 -1.82 0.29
CA VAL A 135 5.06 -0.69 -0.64
C VAL A 135 3.84 0.16 -0.41
N ASP A 136 4.01 1.35 0.16
CA ASP A 136 2.90 2.06 0.76
C ASP A 136 2.87 3.53 0.38
N PHE A 137 1.66 4.10 0.44
CA PHE A 137 1.44 5.52 0.68
C PHE A 137 0.92 5.72 2.10
N PHE A 138 1.56 6.59 2.85
CA PHE A 138 1.04 7.16 4.09
C PHE A 138 0.62 8.59 3.83
N VAL A 139 -0.57 8.98 4.32
CA VAL A 139 -1.18 10.27 4.01
C VAL A 139 -1.72 10.90 5.29
N SER A 140 -1.34 12.12 5.58
CA SER A 140 -1.95 12.96 6.62
C SER A 140 -2.75 14.11 5.98
N ASN A 141 -3.23 15.04 6.78
CA ASN A 141 -3.83 16.28 6.28
C ASN A 141 -2.81 17.37 5.90
N GLU A 142 -1.52 17.11 6.04
CA GLU A 142 -0.43 18.07 5.81
C GLU A 142 0.54 17.58 4.73
N CYS A 143 0.85 16.28 4.74
CA CYS A 143 1.83 15.66 3.87
C CYS A 143 1.48 14.22 3.56
N TYR A 144 2.22 13.63 2.64
CA TYR A 144 2.22 12.21 2.35
C TYR A 144 3.65 11.68 2.36
N ALA A 145 3.80 10.37 2.54
CA ALA A 145 5.07 9.68 2.35
C ALA A 145 4.89 8.48 1.41
N THR A 146 5.89 8.23 0.57
CA THR A 146 6.07 6.93 -0.08
C THR A 146 6.93 6.06 0.82
N VAL A 147 6.56 4.80 0.93
CA VAL A 147 7.29 3.81 1.73
C VAL A 147 7.70 2.64 0.86
N TYR A 148 8.98 2.31 0.90
CA TYR A 148 9.53 1.12 0.31
C TYR A 148 10.30 0.37 1.39
N ALA A 149 9.78 -0.79 1.79
CA ALA A 149 10.30 -1.50 2.94
C ALA A 149 10.35 -3.02 2.72
N ARG A 150 11.29 -3.68 3.39
CA ARG A 150 11.29 -5.11 3.65
C ARG A 150 11.19 -5.33 5.14
N LEU A 151 10.08 -5.90 5.59
CA LEU A 151 9.74 -6.09 6.99
C LEU A 151 9.86 -7.56 7.39
N PRO A 152 10.20 -7.87 8.65
CA PRO A 152 10.31 -9.23 9.16
C PRO A 152 8.92 -9.83 9.42
N PHE A 153 8.10 -9.92 8.37
CA PHE A 153 6.81 -10.59 8.50
C PHE A 153 6.99 -12.07 8.86
N PRO A 154 6.13 -12.64 9.72
CA PRO A 154 6.17 -14.06 10.00
C PRO A 154 6.06 -14.89 8.72
N GLY A 155 7.05 -15.73 8.47
CA GLY A 155 7.13 -16.56 7.25
C GLY A 155 7.83 -15.89 6.07
N SER A 156 8.19 -14.62 6.14
CA SER A 156 9.04 -13.99 5.11
C SER A 156 10.46 -14.57 5.18
N VAL A 157 11.03 -14.86 4.03
CA VAL A 157 12.41 -15.34 3.91
C VAL A 157 13.24 -14.26 3.24
N ALA A 158 14.08 -13.57 4.01
CA ALA A 158 15.15 -12.77 3.45
C ALA A 158 16.42 -13.63 3.40
N PRO A 159 17.24 -13.58 2.33
CA PRO A 159 18.52 -14.24 2.28
C PRO A 159 19.41 -13.80 3.45
N ASP A 160 20.06 -14.76 4.13
CA ASP A 160 20.84 -14.46 5.34
C ASP A 160 22.06 -13.59 5.09
N ASP A 161 22.57 -13.56 3.87
CA ASP A 161 23.71 -12.78 3.39
C ASP A 161 23.29 -11.46 2.69
N ASP A 162 22.00 -11.14 2.63
CA ASP A 162 21.48 -9.90 2.02
C ASP A 162 21.71 -8.71 2.96
N PRO A 163 22.57 -7.73 2.62
CA PRO A 163 22.83 -6.57 3.45
C PRO A 163 21.61 -5.65 3.60
N THR A 164 20.63 -5.79 2.69
CA THR A 164 19.36 -5.05 2.73
C THR A 164 18.23 -5.89 3.32
N ARG A 165 18.56 -6.85 4.18
CA ARG A 165 17.65 -7.86 4.72
C ARG A 165 16.35 -7.27 5.26
N TYR A 166 16.46 -6.24 6.07
CA TYR A 166 15.32 -5.47 6.57
C TYR A 166 15.65 -3.99 6.47
N PHE A 167 14.75 -3.24 5.88
CA PHE A 167 14.91 -1.80 5.71
C PHE A 167 13.53 -1.15 5.61
N ALA A 168 13.46 0.15 5.88
CA ALA A 168 12.31 0.98 5.59
C ALA A 168 12.81 2.35 5.10
N LEU A 169 12.44 2.70 3.88
CA LEU A 169 12.77 3.97 3.27
C LEU A 169 11.49 4.80 3.17
N PHE A 170 11.54 6.01 3.70
CA PHE A 170 10.45 6.98 3.70
C PHE A 170 10.87 8.21 2.90
N ASP A 171 10.02 8.64 1.97
CA ASP A 171 10.18 9.92 1.27
C ASP A 171 8.92 10.76 1.54
N GLU A 172 9.05 11.69 2.50
CA GLU A 172 7.97 12.55 2.96
C GLU A 172 7.89 13.84 2.13
N ARG A 173 6.69 14.21 1.71
CA ARG A 173 6.43 15.38 0.87
C ARG A 173 5.16 16.10 1.29
N PRO A 174 5.08 17.43 1.09
CA PRO A 174 3.85 18.17 1.32
C PRO A 174 2.73 17.71 0.36
N LEU A 175 1.49 17.76 0.82
CA LEU A 175 0.33 17.51 -0.04
C LEU A 175 0.30 18.48 -1.23
N PRO A 176 -0.21 18.04 -2.39
CA PRO A 176 -0.56 18.96 -3.47
C PRO A 176 -1.53 20.05 -2.99
N LYS A 177 -1.63 21.15 -3.72
CA LYS A 177 -2.58 22.22 -3.40
C LYS A 177 -4.01 21.65 -3.32
N GLY A 178 -4.73 21.94 -2.24
CA GLY A 178 -6.08 21.43 -2.00
C GLY A 178 -6.16 20.42 -0.85
N GLU A 179 -5.43 20.64 0.21
CA GLU A 179 -5.24 19.82 1.43
C GLU A 179 -6.47 19.09 1.97
N ARG A 180 -7.67 19.60 1.73
CA ARG A 180 -8.93 19.01 2.22
C ARG A 180 -9.65 18.14 1.18
N GLN A 181 -9.08 17.99 0.01
CA GLN A 181 -9.67 17.18 -1.06
C GLN A 181 -9.00 15.82 -1.14
N PRO A 182 -9.67 14.78 -1.67
CA PRO A 182 -9.01 13.55 -2.00
C PRO A 182 -7.96 13.79 -3.08
N HIS A 183 -6.79 13.19 -2.94
CA HIS A 183 -5.73 13.17 -3.95
C HIS A 183 -5.58 11.77 -4.51
N ARG A 184 -5.16 11.67 -5.76
CA ARG A 184 -4.99 10.42 -6.47
C ARG A 184 -3.56 9.90 -6.30
N TYR A 185 -3.44 8.67 -5.82
CA TYR A 185 -2.20 7.96 -5.53
C TYR A 185 -2.12 6.71 -6.39
N ARG A 186 -0.96 6.46 -6.98
CA ARG A 186 -0.71 5.30 -7.82
C ARG A 186 0.62 4.66 -7.45
N ILE A 187 0.60 3.33 -7.24
CA ILE A 187 1.79 2.49 -7.11
C ILE A 187 1.80 1.55 -8.32
N GLU A 188 2.92 1.51 -9.03
CA GLU A 188 3.13 0.60 -10.15
C GLU A 188 4.39 -0.23 -9.90
N TYR A 189 4.26 -1.54 -9.96
CA TYR A 189 5.38 -2.48 -9.93
C TYR A 189 5.56 -3.10 -11.31
N ASP A 190 6.74 -2.93 -11.87
CA ASP A 190 7.18 -3.55 -13.11
C ASP A 190 8.16 -4.68 -12.78
N GLN A 191 7.68 -5.93 -12.88
CA GLN A 191 8.48 -7.10 -12.57
C GLN A 191 9.61 -7.30 -13.59
N GLY A 192 9.35 -6.99 -14.87
CA GLY A 192 10.34 -7.13 -15.93
C GLY A 192 11.49 -6.15 -15.80
N ALA A 193 11.20 -4.92 -15.37
CA ALA A 193 12.20 -3.89 -15.11
C ALA A 193 12.77 -3.93 -13.69
N ALA A 194 12.23 -4.74 -12.79
CA ALA A 194 12.52 -4.74 -11.35
C ALA A 194 12.39 -3.33 -10.74
N GLU A 195 11.28 -2.66 -11.01
CA GLU A 195 11.09 -1.25 -10.70
C GLU A 195 9.75 -0.98 -10.01
N LEU A 196 9.76 -0.08 -9.03
CA LEU A 196 8.58 0.52 -8.41
C LEU A 196 8.50 2.00 -8.78
N ARG A 197 7.29 2.46 -9.07
CA ARG A 197 6.98 3.86 -9.33
C ARG A 197 5.82 4.30 -8.44
N PHE A 198 6.00 5.45 -7.81
CA PHE A 198 4.97 6.12 -7.03
C PHE A 198 4.57 7.41 -7.73
N SER A 199 3.27 7.60 -7.92
CA SER A 199 2.77 8.84 -8.55
C SER A 199 1.64 9.43 -7.72
N VAL A 200 1.60 10.77 -7.67
CA VAL A 200 0.53 11.55 -7.04
C VAL A 200 -0.01 12.54 -8.06
N GLU A 201 -1.33 12.56 -8.25
CA GLU A 201 -2.01 13.36 -9.29
C GLU A 201 -1.46 13.11 -10.72
N GLY A 202 -0.91 11.91 -10.97
CA GLY A 202 -0.31 11.52 -12.24
C GLY A 202 1.15 11.92 -12.40
N GLU A 203 1.74 12.66 -11.47
CA GLU A 203 3.15 13.01 -11.46
C GLU A 203 3.97 11.95 -10.74
N LEU A 204 5.07 11.49 -11.33
CA LEU A 204 6.03 10.58 -10.70
C LEU A 204 6.72 11.29 -9.53
N VAL A 205 6.54 10.77 -8.32
CA VAL A 205 7.11 11.37 -7.11
C VAL A 205 8.26 10.57 -6.53
N ASN A 206 8.27 9.25 -6.69
CA ASN A 206 9.38 8.41 -6.27
C ASN A 206 9.53 7.20 -7.19
N ARG A 207 10.75 6.66 -7.27
CA ARG A 207 11.11 5.51 -8.08
C ARG A 207 12.18 4.69 -7.39
N GLU A 208 11.91 3.37 -7.24
CA GLU A 208 12.87 2.41 -6.71
C GLU A 208 13.26 1.42 -7.81
N VAL A 209 14.53 1.03 -7.85
CA VAL A 209 15.10 0.10 -8.85
C VAL A 209 15.76 -1.09 -8.14
N ASN A 210 15.95 -2.18 -8.89
CA ASN A 210 16.44 -3.45 -8.36
C ASN A 210 15.52 -4.01 -7.26
N VAL A 211 14.23 -3.79 -7.43
CA VAL A 211 13.20 -4.27 -6.50
C VAL A 211 13.15 -5.80 -6.55
N PRO A 212 13.13 -6.48 -5.40
CA PRO A 212 12.97 -7.92 -5.34
C PRO A 212 11.72 -8.39 -6.08
N ARG A 213 11.82 -9.58 -6.68
CA ARG A 213 10.70 -10.17 -7.40
C ARG A 213 9.55 -10.49 -6.46
N MET A 214 8.39 -9.90 -6.73
CA MET A 214 7.12 -10.19 -6.09
C MET A 214 6.22 -10.93 -7.09
N GLU A 215 5.64 -12.06 -6.66
CA GLU A 215 4.72 -12.86 -7.49
C GLU A 215 3.26 -12.41 -7.32
N SER A 216 2.94 -11.95 -6.14
CA SER A 216 1.61 -11.43 -5.81
C SER A 216 1.68 -10.51 -4.61
N MET A 217 0.71 -9.63 -4.49
CA MET A 217 0.56 -8.76 -3.33
C MET A 217 -0.89 -8.65 -2.90
N LEU A 218 -1.14 -8.37 -1.64
CA LEU A 218 -2.45 -7.97 -1.16
C LEU A 218 -2.50 -6.46 -0.97
N ALA A 219 -3.69 -5.90 -1.08
CA ALA A 219 -3.95 -4.49 -0.78
C ALA A 219 -4.43 -4.36 0.66
N ALA A 220 -3.96 -3.31 1.36
CA ALA A 220 -4.44 -2.99 2.68
C ALA A 220 -4.69 -1.48 2.84
N LEU A 221 -5.70 -1.15 3.65
CA LEU A 221 -6.12 0.21 3.94
C LEU A 221 -6.11 0.40 5.45
N GLY A 222 -5.49 1.46 5.94
CA GLY A 222 -5.27 1.60 7.38
C GLY A 222 -5.38 3.01 7.92
N LEU A 223 -5.70 3.06 9.21
CA LEU A 223 -5.46 4.18 10.10
C LEU A 223 -4.32 3.76 11.03
N MET A 224 -3.24 4.51 11.07
CA MET A 224 -2.01 4.08 11.72
C MET A 224 -1.30 5.23 12.42
N THR A 225 -0.47 4.85 13.40
CA THR A 225 0.59 5.66 13.97
C THR A 225 1.93 4.95 13.73
N GLU A 226 3.06 5.66 13.87
CA GLU A 226 4.41 5.08 13.82
C GLU A 226 5.33 5.85 14.78
N LYS A 227 5.25 5.49 16.06
CA LYS A 227 5.99 6.18 17.12
C LYS A 227 7.01 5.23 17.75
N ASP A 228 8.13 5.79 18.17
CA ASP A 228 9.11 5.05 18.94
C ASP A 228 8.57 4.61 20.30
N ILE A 229 9.08 3.48 20.81
CA ILE A 229 8.89 3.10 22.20
C ILE A 229 9.79 3.99 23.07
N VAL A 230 9.19 4.68 24.03
CA VAL A 230 9.89 5.56 24.96
C VAL A 230 9.87 4.94 26.36
N ASP A 231 11.03 4.76 26.96
CA ASP A 231 11.21 4.15 28.30
C ASP A 231 10.48 2.79 28.45
N GLY A 232 10.50 1.99 27.38
CA GLY A 232 9.86 0.68 27.33
C GLY A 232 8.33 0.71 27.26
N LYS A 233 7.75 1.84 26.90
CA LYS A 233 6.29 2.01 26.74
C LYS A 233 5.96 2.61 25.37
N SER A 234 4.85 2.15 24.84
CA SER A 234 4.27 2.78 23.63
C SER A 234 3.80 4.20 23.94
N VAL A 235 4.12 5.12 23.04
CA VAL A 235 3.59 6.50 23.04
C VAL A 235 2.64 6.74 21.88
N SER A 236 2.18 5.68 21.24
CA SER A 236 1.34 5.74 20.04
C SER A 236 -0.09 6.24 20.29
N CYS A 237 -0.57 6.27 21.53
CA CYS A 237 -1.92 6.72 21.87
C CYS A 237 -1.90 7.78 22.97
N HIS A 238 -2.39 8.99 22.64
CA HIS A 238 -2.50 10.10 23.60
C HIS A 238 -3.84 10.86 23.48
N GLY A 239 -4.84 10.27 22.77
CA GLY A 239 -6.16 10.87 22.57
C GLY A 239 -6.39 11.39 21.15
N GLN A 240 -5.45 11.21 20.24
CA GLN A 240 -5.61 11.53 18.83
C GLN A 240 -6.57 10.56 18.14
N GLY A 241 -7.12 10.98 17.02
CA GLY A 241 -7.96 10.17 16.16
C GLY A 241 -7.65 10.38 14.69
N LEU A 242 -8.16 9.50 13.86
CA LEU A 242 -7.95 9.50 12.41
C LEU A 242 -9.26 9.27 11.67
N ILE A 243 -9.39 9.93 10.53
CA ILE A 243 -10.43 9.65 9.54
C ILE A 243 -9.74 9.43 8.20
N GLY A 244 -9.94 8.25 7.62
CA GLY A 244 -9.50 7.90 6.27
C GLY A 244 -10.69 7.75 5.34
N GLU A 245 -10.51 8.17 4.09
CA GLU A 245 -11.48 7.94 3.02
C GLU A 245 -10.75 7.50 1.76
N TRP A 246 -11.21 6.39 1.16
CA TRP A 246 -10.62 5.81 -0.04
C TRP A 246 -11.67 5.60 -1.13
N SER A 247 -11.33 5.93 -2.39
CA SER A 247 -12.12 5.48 -3.55
C SER A 247 -11.91 3.99 -3.78
N PRO A 248 -12.73 3.32 -4.61
CA PRO A 248 -12.40 2.02 -5.15
C PRO A 248 -10.99 2.00 -5.76
N ILE A 249 -10.34 0.83 -5.72
CA ILE A 249 -8.99 0.67 -6.27
C ILE A 249 -9.11 0.29 -7.74
N THR A 250 -8.51 1.07 -8.63
CA THR A 250 -8.32 0.70 -10.03
C THR A 250 -7.04 -0.09 -10.17
N ILE A 251 -7.13 -1.31 -10.71
CA ILE A 251 -6.00 -2.21 -10.92
C ILE A 251 -5.77 -2.35 -12.41
N THR A 252 -4.55 -2.06 -12.85
CA THR A 252 -4.15 -2.17 -14.26
C THR A 252 -3.03 -3.20 -14.38
N ARG A 253 -3.21 -4.21 -15.23
CA ARG A 253 -2.18 -5.22 -15.52
C ARG A 253 -1.73 -5.12 -16.96
N ARG A 254 -0.43 -5.23 -17.19
CA ARG A 254 0.18 -5.33 -18.52
C ARG A 254 1.04 -6.58 -18.57
N GLY A 255 0.84 -7.40 -19.59
CA GLY A 255 1.71 -8.54 -19.86
C GLY A 255 3.11 -8.09 -20.27
N SER A 256 4.06 -9.04 -20.30
CA SER A 256 5.40 -8.79 -20.83
C SER A 256 5.32 -8.45 -22.32
N SER A 257 5.99 -7.38 -22.72
CA SER A 257 6.23 -7.06 -24.13
C SER A 257 7.33 -7.93 -24.78
N LEU A 258 7.97 -8.81 -23.99
CA LEU A 258 8.97 -9.73 -24.49
C LEU A 258 8.30 -10.85 -25.29
N VAL A 259 8.27 -10.69 -26.60
CA VAL A 259 8.00 -11.79 -27.52
C VAL A 259 9.10 -12.82 -27.30
N ALA A 260 8.72 -14.03 -26.85
CA ALA A 260 9.64 -15.14 -26.76
C ALA A 260 10.25 -15.38 -28.14
N SER A 261 11.51 -15.02 -28.30
CA SER A 261 12.33 -15.51 -29.41
C SER A 261 12.53 -17.02 -29.18
N ARG A 262 11.74 -17.83 -29.88
CA ARG A 262 11.98 -19.27 -30.04
C ARG A 262 13.00 -19.51 -31.12
#